data_34fd3209ff49be63741591b8ea29082c
#
_entry.id   34fd3209ff49be63741591b8ea29082c
#
_cell.length_a   1.000
_cell.length_b   1.000
_cell.length_c   1.000
_cell.angle_alpha   90.00
_cell.angle_beta   90.00
_cell.angle_gamma   90.00
#
_symmetry.space_group_name_H-M   'P 1'
#
loop_
_entity.id
_entity.type
_entity.pdbx_description
1 polymer ?
#
loop_
_entity_poly.entity_id
_entity_poly.type
_entity_poly.pdbx_seq_one_letter_code
_entity_poly.pdbx_strand_id
1 'polypeptide(L)'
;EMCIRDRDMYDAVTSRFEEMDVLVMAAAVADYRPVTVASDKIKKKDGDLSIAVERTPDILGTIGPKKKGQFLCGFSMETRDMLANSSAKLEKKNLDMVVANNLKVAGAGFGVDTNVVTFITPDGARELPLMSKDDVADAILDEILARKSK
;
A
#
# COMPACT_ATOMS: atom_id res chain seq x y z
N GLU A 1 -15.83 6.39 6.04
CA GLU A 1 -16.54 6.24 4.77
C GLU A 1 -15.97 5.04 4.02
N MET A 2 -16.77 4.03 3.84
CA MET A 2 -16.32 2.80 3.17
C MET A 2 -16.50 2.91 1.67
N CYS A 3 -15.60 2.28 0.92
CA CYS A 3 -15.69 2.13 -0.53
C CYS A 3 -15.40 3.40 -1.34
N ILE A 4 -14.31 4.01 -1.04
CA ILE A 4 -13.70 4.95 -1.98
C ILE A 4 -13.22 4.14 -3.18
N ARG A 5 -13.56 4.58 -4.38
CA ARG A 5 -13.04 4.00 -5.62
C ARG A 5 -11.57 4.39 -5.79
N ASP A 6 -10.84 3.63 -6.59
CA ASP A 6 -9.44 3.89 -6.90
C ASP A 6 -9.18 5.36 -7.30
N ARG A 7 -10.04 5.92 -8.15
CA ARG A 7 -9.93 7.32 -8.60
C ARG A 7 -10.23 8.32 -7.50
N ASP A 8 -11.24 8.07 -6.67
CA ASP A 8 -11.59 8.96 -5.55
C ASP A 8 -10.42 9.06 -4.56
N MET A 9 -9.76 7.93 -4.25
CA MET A 9 -8.57 7.90 -3.40
C MET A 9 -7.39 8.60 -4.08
N TYR A 10 -7.18 8.36 -5.37
CA TYR A 10 -6.14 9.04 -6.13
C TYR A 10 -6.30 10.56 -6.06
N ASP A 11 -7.50 11.07 -6.35
CA ASP A 11 -7.81 12.50 -6.33
C ASP A 11 -7.69 13.09 -4.92
N ALA A 12 -8.18 12.38 -3.90
CA ALA A 12 -8.09 12.81 -2.50
C ALA A 12 -6.65 12.92 -2.00
N VAL A 13 -5.78 11.99 -2.37
CA VAL A 13 -4.36 12.00 -1.97
C VAL A 13 -3.58 13.04 -2.75
N THR A 14 -3.71 13.05 -4.09
CA THR A 14 -2.91 13.93 -4.95
C THR A 14 -3.23 15.39 -4.75
N SER A 15 -4.50 15.76 -4.48
CA SER A 15 -4.91 17.13 -4.23
C SER A 15 -4.41 17.70 -2.91
N ARG A 16 -4.11 16.86 -1.91
CA ARG A 16 -3.65 17.28 -0.57
C ARG A 16 -2.16 17.03 -0.34
N PHE A 17 -1.48 16.38 -1.27
CA PHE A 17 -0.12 15.91 -1.07
C PHE A 17 0.89 17.02 -0.68
N GLU A 18 0.76 18.19 -1.25
CA GLU A 18 1.68 19.32 -0.96
C GLU A 18 1.52 19.87 0.47
N GLU A 19 0.37 19.64 1.11
CA GLU A 19 0.05 20.10 2.48
C GLU A 19 0.42 19.06 3.55
N MET A 20 0.80 17.83 3.14
CA MET A 20 1.11 16.73 4.06
C MET A 20 2.58 16.73 4.45
N ASP A 21 2.86 16.38 5.71
CA ASP A 21 4.22 16.05 6.20
C ASP A 21 4.52 14.57 6.09
N VAL A 22 3.51 13.73 6.26
CA VAL A 22 3.62 12.28 6.26
C VAL A 22 2.43 11.68 5.53
N LEU A 23 2.69 10.70 4.68
CA LEU A 23 1.66 9.88 4.05
C LEU A 23 1.95 8.40 4.27
N VAL A 24 1.00 7.69 4.89
CA VAL A 24 1.02 6.25 5.05
C VAL A 24 -0.07 5.63 4.19
N MET A 25 0.31 4.92 3.13
CA MET A 25 -0.60 4.25 2.20
C MET A 25 -0.77 2.78 2.60
N ALA A 26 -1.71 2.53 3.52
CA ALA A 26 -2.02 1.18 4.01
C ALA A 26 -3.19 0.52 3.26
N ALA A 27 -3.96 1.28 2.49
CA ALA A 27 -5.11 0.76 1.77
C ALA A 27 -4.71 -0.18 0.62
N ALA A 28 -5.47 -1.27 0.47
CA ALA A 28 -5.31 -2.21 -0.64
C ALA A 28 -6.04 -1.70 -1.90
N VAL A 29 -5.45 -0.75 -2.59
CA VAL A 29 -5.98 -0.26 -3.87
C VAL A 29 -5.72 -1.30 -4.96
N ALA A 30 -6.77 -1.69 -5.70
CA ALA A 30 -6.66 -2.66 -6.78
C ALA A 30 -5.83 -2.10 -7.94
N ASP A 31 -4.96 -2.93 -8.55
CA ASP A 31 -4.13 -2.55 -9.70
C ASP A 31 -4.91 -2.49 -11.02
N TYR A 32 -6.11 -3.10 -11.05
CA TYR A 32 -6.98 -3.17 -12.23
C TYR A 32 -8.42 -2.90 -11.85
N ARG A 33 -9.16 -2.29 -12.77
CA ARG A 33 -10.61 -2.07 -12.67
C ARG A 33 -11.30 -2.43 -13.98
N PRO A 34 -12.59 -2.75 -13.98
CA PRO A 34 -13.36 -2.93 -15.21
C PRO A 34 -13.34 -1.66 -16.08
N VAL A 35 -13.16 -1.81 -17.39
CA VAL A 35 -13.22 -0.69 -18.36
C VAL A 35 -14.61 -0.06 -18.37
N THR A 36 -15.65 -0.89 -18.23
CA THR A 36 -17.04 -0.45 -18.18
C THR A 36 -17.76 -1.01 -16.96
N VAL A 37 -18.54 -0.18 -16.31
CA VAL A 37 -19.42 -0.56 -15.21
C VAL A 37 -20.84 -0.65 -15.73
N ALA A 38 -21.50 -1.81 -15.58
CA ALA A 38 -22.87 -1.97 -15.98
C ALA A 38 -23.81 -1.15 -15.07
N SER A 39 -24.79 -0.46 -15.64
CA SER A 39 -25.83 0.26 -14.89
C SER A 39 -26.77 -0.67 -14.11
N ASP A 40 -26.94 -1.89 -14.64
CA ASP A 40 -27.85 -2.89 -14.09
C ASP A 40 -27.13 -4.21 -13.82
N LYS A 41 -27.78 -5.05 -13.02
CA LYS A 41 -27.29 -6.40 -12.73
C LYS A 41 -27.09 -7.20 -14.01
N ILE A 42 -25.86 -7.64 -14.25
CA ILE A 42 -25.54 -8.57 -15.35
C ILE A 42 -26.23 -9.91 -15.07
N LYS A 43 -27.22 -10.25 -15.91
CA LYS A 43 -27.91 -11.53 -15.83
C LYS A 43 -26.99 -12.66 -16.26
N LYS A 44 -27.08 -13.79 -15.55
CA LYS A 44 -26.39 -15.03 -15.95
C LYS A 44 -26.86 -15.45 -17.34
N LYS A 45 -25.93 -15.69 -18.24
CA LYS A 45 -26.17 -16.26 -19.58
C LYS A 45 -25.43 -17.60 -19.66
N ASP A 46 -25.85 -18.43 -20.61
CA ASP A 46 -25.11 -19.65 -20.91
C ASP A 46 -23.78 -19.28 -21.58
N GLY A 47 -22.70 -19.93 -21.15
CA GLY A 47 -21.34 -19.70 -21.62
C GLY A 47 -20.49 -18.83 -20.67
N ASP A 48 -19.24 -18.64 -21.08
CA ASP A 48 -18.24 -17.88 -20.30
C ASP A 48 -18.47 -16.37 -20.41
N LEU A 49 -18.20 -15.66 -19.30
CA LEU A 49 -18.22 -14.20 -19.24
C LEU A 49 -16.77 -13.68 -19.20
N SER A 50 -16.42 -12.81 -20.14
CA SER A 50 -15.15 -12.08 -20.13
C SER A 50 -15.38 -10.64 -19.69
N ILE A 51 -14.56 -10.16 -18.76
CA ILE A 51 -14.60 -8.77 -18.27
C ILE A 51 -13.29 -8.10 -18.66
N ALA A 52 -13.38 -7.10 -19.55
CA ALA A 52 -12.22 -6.28 -19.90
C ALA A 52 -11.84 -5.39 -18.71
N VAL A 53 -10.54 -5.36 -18.39
CA VAL A 53 -10.00 -4.54 -17.31
C VAL A 53 -8.92 -3.59 -17.81
N GLU A 54 -8.76 -2.45 -17.13
CA GLU A 54 -7.68 -1.49 -17.35
C GLU A 54 -6.90 -1.25 -16.06
N ARG A 55 -5.69 -0.71 -16.17
CA ARG A 55 -4.89 -0.36 -14.99
C ARG A 55 -5.47 0.84 -14.26
N THR A 56 -5.44 0.76 -12.93
CA THR A 56 -5.75 1.89 -12.05
C THR A 56 -4.55 2.86 -11.96
N PRO A 57 -4.78 4.14 -11.64
CA PRO A 57 -3.69 5.08 -11.39
C PRO A 57 -2.82 4.65 -10.19
N ASP A 58 -1.51 4.65 -10.36
CA ASP A 58 -0.56 4.39 -9.27
C ASP A 58 -0.36 5.65 -8.44
N ILE A 59 -0.98 5.71 -7.27
CA ILE A 59 -0.95 6.87 -6.37
C ILE A 59 0.49 7.17 -5.94
N LEU A 60 1.18 6.20 -5.34
CA LEU A 60 2.56 6.38 -4.86
C LEU A 60 3.53 6.66 -6.01
N GLY A 61 3.36 6.00 -7.16
CA GLY A 61 4.15 6.27 -8.35
C GLY A 61 3.94 7.68 -8.91
N THR A 62 2.76 8.27 -8.70
CA THR A 62 2.44 9.64 -9.13
C THR A 62 3.02 10.70 -8.20
N ILE A 63 2.95 10.49 -6.87
CA ILE A 63 3.37 11.51 -5.89
C ILE A 63 4.85 11.40 -5.52
N GLY A 64 5.45 10.21 -5.56
CA GLY A 64 6.85 10.01 -5.20
C GLY A 64 7.83 10.94 -5.94
N PRO A 65 7.72 11.12 -7.27
CA PRO A 65 8.55 12.09 -8.00
C PRO A 65 8.32 13.56 -7.61
N LYS A 66 7.18 13.87 -6.99
CA LYS A 66 6.80 15.23 -6.55
C LYS A 66 7.20 15.51 -5.10
N LYS A 67 7.72 14.52 -4.39
CA LYS A 67 8.14 14.64 -2.98
C LYS A 67 9.21 15.73 -2.81
N LYS A 68 8.98 16.66 -1.88
CA LYS A 68 9.92 17.74 -1.51
C LYS A 68 10.52 17.51 -0.12
N GLY A 69 9.70 17.22 0.88
CA GLY A 69 10.11 16.97 2.26
C GLY A 69 9.14 16.03 3.00
N GLN A 70 8.13 15.55 2.28
CA GLN A 70 7.15 14.60 2.82
C GLN A 70 7.79 13.24 3.08
N PHE A 71 7.36 12.57 4.14
CA PHE A 71 7.71 11.17 4.39
C PHE A 71 6.66 10.26 3.76
N LEU A 72 7.09 9.38 2.86
CA LEU A 72 6.21 8.43 2.16
C LEU A 72 6.43 7.01 2.66
N CYS A 73 5.38 6.43 3.27
CA CYS A 73 5.34 5.04 3.69
C CYS A 73 4.30 4.28 2.85
N GLY A 74 4.75 3.24 2.16
CA GLY A 74 3.87 2.34 1.41
C GLY A 74 3.80 0.97 2.05
N PHE A 75 2.73 0.21 1.76
CA PHE A 75 2.60 -1.18 2.13
C PHE A 75 2.89 -2.10 0.95
N SER A 76 3.46 -3.26 1.25
CA SER A 76 3.72 -4.31 0.28
C SER A 76 3.26 -5.65 0.83
N MET A 77 2.71 -6.47 -0.05
CA MET A 77 2.28 -7.83 0.27
C MET A 77 2.94 -8.74 -0.74
N GLU A 78 3.97 -9.46 -0.32
CA GLU A 78 4.77 -10.29 -1.19
C GLU A 78 4.85 -11.71 -0.63
N THR A 79 4.77 -12.68 -1.51
CA THR A 79 4.88 -14.10 -1.16
C THR A 79 6.23 -14.70 -1.53
N ARG A 80 6.93 -14.08 -2.49
CA ARG A 80 8.25 -14.50 -2.98
C ARG A 80 9.15 -13.26 -3.11
N ASP A 81 10.42 -13.44 -2.82
CA ASP A 81 11.45 -12.40 -2.96
C ASP A 81 11.05 -11.04 -2.34
N MET A 82 10.37 -11.12 -1.18
CA MET A 82 9.75 -9.97 -0.50
C MET A 82 10.72 -8.79 -0.37
N LEU A 83 11.95 -9.04 0.06
CA LEU A 83 12.94 -7.98 0.26
C LEU A 83 13.32 -7.32 -1.06
N ALA A 84 13.64 -8.11 -2.09
CA ALA A 84 14.04 -7.58 -3.41
C ALA A 84 12.91 -6.77 -4.06
N ASN A 85 11.68 -7.30 -4.07
CA ASN A 85 10.52 -6.64 -4.66
C ASN A 85 10.14 -5.36 -3.91
N SER A 86 10.17 -5.38 -2.58
CA SER A 86 9.83 -4.23 -1.76
C SER A 86 10.92 -3.15 -1.81
N SER A 87 12.21 -3.52 -1.88
CA SER A 87 13.32 -2.57 -2.09
C SER A 87 13.21 -1.91 -3.47
N ALA A 88 12.93 -2.68 -4.52
CA ALA A 88 12.70 -2.11 -5.85
C ALA A 88 11.50 -1.14 -5.87
N LYS A 89 10.45 -1.44 -5.11
CA LYS A 89 9.28 -0.55 -4.96
C LYS A 89 9.64 0.75 -4.23
N LEU A 90 10.46 0.66 -3.18
CA LEU A 90 10.97 1.80 -2.42
C LEU A 90 11.71 2.77 -3.33
N GLU A 91 12.67 2.28 -4.10
CA GLU A 91 13.45 3.11 -5.03
C GLU A 91 12.60 3.67 -6.17
N LYS A 92 11.85 2.79 -6.86
CA LYS A 92 11.06 3.17 -8.04
C LYS A 92 10.01 4.25 -7.74
N LYS A 93 9.45 4.24 -6.54
CA LYS A 93 8.39 5.17 -6.13
C LYS A 93 8.91 6.28 -5.19
N ASN A 94 10.21 6.38 -4.99
CA ASN A 94 10.85 7.37 -4.11
C ASN A 94 10.23 7.39 -2.70
N LEU A 95 10.03 6.20 -2.11
CA LEU A 95 9.48 6.04 -0.76
C LEU A 95 10.60 6.12 0.29
N ASP A 96 10.25 6.52 1.50
CA ASP A 96 11.16 6.53 2.65
C ASP A 96 11.09 5.22 3.44
N MET A 97 9.94 4.55 3.38
CA MET A 97 9.72 3.26 4.03
C MET A 97 8.70 2.41 3.26
N VAL A 98 8.92 1.12 3.25
CA VAL A 98 7.93 0.11 2.86
C VAL A 98 7.69 -0.82 4.04
N VAL A 99 6.43 -1.02 4.41
CA VAL A 99 5.99 -2.02 5.38
C VAL A 99 5.58 -3.27 4.61
N ALA A 100 6.42 -4.30 4.64
CA ALA A 100 6.16 -5.54 3.93
C ALA A 100 5.51 -6.57 4.85
N ASN A 101 4.29 -7.01 4.51
CA ASN A 101 3.57 -8.05 5.23
C ASN A 101 4.13 -9.43 4.88
N ASN A 102 4.49 -10.22 5.89
CA ASN A 102 4.92 -11.60 5.72
C ASN A 102 3.73 -12.57 5.83
N LEU A 103 3.13 -12.92 4.69
CA LEU A 103 1.97 -13.82 4.64
C LEU A 103 2.29 -15.30 4.89
N LYS A 104 3.56 -15.68 5.03
CA LYS A 104 3.96 -17.08 5.25
C LYS A 104 3.96 -17.46 6.73
N VAL A 105 3.84 -16.50 7.63
CA VAL A 105 3.85 -16.73 9.08
C VAL A 105 2.44 -17.04 9.56
N ALA A 106 2.29 -18.16 10.29
CA ALA A 106 1.01 -18.50 10.91
C ALA A 106 0.63 -17.42 11.95
N GLY A 107 -0.63 -16.96 11.89
CA GLY A 107 -1.11 -15.87 12.76
C GLY A 107 -0.83 -14.47 12.22
N ALA A 108 -0.25 -14.34 11.02
CA ALA A 108 -0.06 -13.05 10.35
C ALA A 108 -0.97 -12.90 9.12
N GLY A 109 -1.47 -11.71 8.86
CA GLY A 109 -2.17 -11.36 7.63
C GLY A 109 -3.66 -11.08 7.76
N PHE A 110 -4.46 -11.58 6.81
CA PHE A 110 -5.90 -11.31 6.76
C PHE A 110 -6.70 -12.11 7.79
N GLY A 111 -7.76 -11.51 8.31
CA GLY A 111 -8.72 -12.20 9.19
C GLY A 111 -8.23 -12.47 10.61
N VAL A 112 -7.05 -11.96 10.98
CA VAL A 112 -6.48 -12.03 12.34
C VAL A 112 -6.08 -10.63 12.80
N ASP A 113 -5.98 -10.44 14.12
CA ASP A 113 -5.63 -9.15 14.73
C ASP A 113 -4.11 -8.97 14.90
N THR A 114 -3.33 -9.97 14.50
CA THR A 114 -1.87 -9.96 14.58
C THR A 114 -1.22 -9.91 13.20
N ASN A 115 0.05 -9.45 13.15
CA ASN A 115 0.84 -9.43 11.93
C ASN A 115 2.34 -9.59 12.22
N VAL A 116 3.08 -10.03 11.21
CA VAL A 116 4.54 -9.96 11.13
C VAL A 116 4.88 -9.09 9.94
N VAL A 117 5.57 -8.00 10.18
CA VAL A 117 5.96 -7.05 9.15
C VAL A 117 7.47 -6.85 9.12
N THR A 118 7.99 -6.53 7.95
CA THR A 118 9.37 -6.09 7.77
C THR A 118 9.36 -4.63 7.32
N PHE A 119 10.04 -3.76 8.07
CA PHE A 119 10.31 -2.41 7.63
C PHE A 119 11.49 -2.41 6.67
N ILE A 120 11.30 -1.85 5.50
CA ILE A 120 12.32 -1.71 4.46
C ILE A 120 12.53 -0.23 4.21
N THR A 121 13.75 0.22 4.37
CA THR A 121 14.16 1.62 4.25
C THR A 121 15.44 1.69 3.44
N PRO A 122 15.92 2.88 3.04
CA PRO A 122 17.22 3.02 2.38
C PRO A 122 18.41 2.46 3.19
N ASP A 123 18.29 2.40 4.52
CA ASP A 123 19.35 1.89 5.41
C ASP A 123 19.33 0.36 5.55
N GLY A 124 18.30 -0.31 5.04
CA GLY A 124 18.15 -1.77 5.11
C GLY A 124 16.77 -2.25 5.54
N ALA A 125 16.70 -3.50 5.96
CA ALA A 125 15.46 -4.16 6.35
C ALA A 125 15.51 -4.61 7.81
N ARG A 126 14.39 -4.44 8.55
CA ARG A 126 14.21 -4.88 9.93
C ARG A 126 12.87 -5.59 10.08
N GLU A 127 12.90 -6.88 10.38
CA GLU A 127 11.69 -7.65 10.70
C GLU A 127 11.26 -7.36 12.14
N LEU A 128 9.96 -7.17 12.33
CA LEU A 128 9.34 -7.06 13.65
C LEU A 128 8.79 -8.43 14.10
N PRO A 129 8.76 -8.71 15.41
CA PRO A 129 8.12 -9.92 15.91
C PRO A 129 6.62 -9.93 15.60
N LEU A 130 5.98 -11.10 15.81
CA LEU A 130 4.52 -11.18 15.78
C LEU A 130 3.95 -10.28 16.88
N MET A 131 3.11 -9.32 16.48
CA MET A 131 2.48 -8.36 17.38
C MET A 131 1.08 -7.99 16.90
N SER A 132 0.31 -7.27 17.69
CA SER A 132 -0.99 -6.77 17.28
C SER A 132 -0.87 -5.77 16.12
N LYS A 133 -1.94 -5.57 15.36
CA LYS A 133 -1.97 -4.55 14.30
C LYS A 133 -1.85 -3.13 14.86
N ASP A 134 -2.33 -2.92 16.07
CA ASP A 134 -2.19 -1.64 16.78
C ASP A 134 -0.72 -1.39 17.16
N ASP A 135 -0.02 -2.39 17.72
CA ASP A 135 1.41 -2.28 18.01
C ASP A 135 2.25 -2.08 16.73
N VAL A 136 1.86 -2.72 15.61
CA VAL A 136 2.49 -2.46 14.31
C VAL A 136 2.29 -1.01 13.88
N ALA A 137 1.09 -0.45 14.08
CA ALA A 137 0.82 0.95 13.73
C ALA A 137 1.66 1.91 14.57
N ASP A 138 1.77 1.67 15.87
CA ASP A 138 2.61 2.46 16.77
C ASP A 138 4.10 2.37 16.36
N ALA A 139 4.58 1.16 16.07
CA ALA A 139 5.95 0.96 15.59
C ALA A 139 6.25 1.69 14.27
N ILE A 140 5.26 1.78 13.36
CA ILE A 140 5.38 2.56 12.11
C ILE A 140 5.53 4.05 12.44
N LEU A 141 4.70 4.59 13.34
CA LEU A 141 4.74 5.99 13.71
C LEU A 141 6.07 6.34 14.42
N ASP A 142 6.55 5.48 15.31
CA ASP A 142 7.83 5.65 15.99
C ASP A 142 9.00 5.67 14.99
N GLU A 143 9.01 4.76 14.01
CA GLU A 143 10.05 4.73 12.96
C GLU A 143 10.02 6.00 12.11
N ILE A 144 8.82 6.50 11.75
CA ILE A 144 8.64 7.76 11.00
C ILE A 144 9.19 8.94 11.80
N LEU A 145 8.84 9.05 13.08
CA LEU A 145 9.32 10.11 13.96
C LEU A 145 10.85 10.09 14.11
N ALA A 146 11.44 8.92 14.33
CA ALA A 146 12.88 8.76 14.46
C ALA A 146 13.64 9.18 13.19
N ARG A 147 13.03 9.02 12.00
CA ARG A 147 13.63 9.39 10.72
C ARG A 147 13.44 10.85 10.35
N LYS A 148 12.30 11.45 10.71
CA LYS A 148 12.06 12.88 10.49
C LYS A 148 12.80 13.80 11.46
N SER A 149 13.28 13.28 12.58
CA SER A 149 14.04 14.03 13.59
C SER A 149 15.54 14.10 13.29
N LYS A 150 16.02 13.44 12.23
CA LYS A 150 17.41 13.49 11.73
C LYS A 150 17.54 14.52 10.63
#